data_caed6a693932209aaa20fd2aedc642c2
#
_entry.id   caed6a693932209aaa20fd2aedc642c2
#
_cell.length_a   1.000
_cell.length_b   1.000
_cell.length_c   1.000
_cell.angle_alpha   90.00
_cell.angle_beta   90.00
_cell.angle_gamma   90.00
#
_symmetry.space_group_name_H-M   'P 1'
#
loop_
_entity.id
_entity.type
_entity.pdbx_description
1 polymer ?
#
loop_
_entity_poly.entity_id
_entity_poly.type
_entity_poly.pdbx_seq_one_letter_code
_entity_poly.pdbx_strand_id
1 'polypeptide(L)'
;MDKERISLQEVANDGQTVNLYYDDMVGMYAAYGLSAYYTTLVSDPYMSFSEEMQLPVALLRRENILYLRQSLIRLEHQPKVYYKFKTRMPIGEAGYAKWAAKIKAKHEGV
;
A
#
# COMPACT_ATOMS: atom_id res chain seq x y z
N MET A 1 10.67 -6.77 9.41
CA MET A 1 9.58 -6.86 8.43
C MET A 1 9.92 -7.93 7.41
N ASP A 2 9.01 -8.87 7.17
CA ASP A 2 9.23 -9.99 6.24
C ASP A 2 8.77 -9.58 4.82
N LYS A 3 9.70 -9.13 4.00
CA LYS A 3 9.43 -8.62 2.66
C LYS A 3 8.92 -9.68 1.70
N GLU A 4 9.38 -10.93 1.84
CA GLU A 4 8.90 -12.04 1.01
C GLU A 4 7.42 -12.32 1.29
N ARG A 5 7.04 -12.36 2.56
CA ARG A 5 5.65 -12.58 2.96
C ARG A 5 4.75 -11.45 2.47
N ILE A 6 5.20 -10.19 2.57
CA ILE A 6 4.46 -9.04 2.09
C ILE A 6 4.27 -9.14 0.57
N SER A 7 5.31 -9.47 -0.16
CA SER A 7 5.26 -9.62 -1.61
C SER A 7 4.23 -10.68 -2.02
N LEU A 8 4.25 -11.85 -1.37
CA LEU A 8 3.29 -12.92 -1.64
C LEU A 8 1.86 -12.48 -1.35
N GLN A 9 1.63 -11.78 -0.24
CA GLN A 9 0.29 -11.29 0.11
C GLN A 9 -0.23 -10.28 -0.90
N GLU A 10 0.61 -9.38 -1.41
CA GLU A 10 0.17 -8.37 -2.36
C GLU A 10 -0.01 -8.92 -3.77
N VAL A 11 0.76 -9.92 -4.17
CA VAL A 11 0.54 -10.63 -5.44
C VAL A 11 -0.79 -11.40 -5.40
N ALA A 12 -1.14 -11.97 -4.26
CA ALA A 12 -2.40 -12.69 -4.07
C ALA A 12 -3.60 -11.78 -3.75
N ASN A 13 -3.38 -10.48 -3.61
CA ASN A 13 -4.44 -9.53 -3.26
C ASN A 13 -5.44 -9.40 -4.41
N ASP A 14 -6.70 -9.66 -4.12
CA ASP A 14 -7.80 -9.63 -5.09
C ASP A 14 -8.50 -8.26 -5.19
N GLY A 15 -7.91 -7.21 -4.60
CA GLY A 15 -8.48 -5.88 -4.61
C GLY A 15 -9.52 -5.63 -3.52
N GLN A 16 -9.73 -6.58 -2.62
CA GLN A 16 -10.70 -6.43 -1.53
C GLN A 16 -10.06 -6.03 -0.20
N THR A 17 -8.73 -6.06 -0.11
CA THR A 17 -8.01 -5.80 1.13
C THR A 17 -6.91 -4.76 0.91
N VAL A 18 -6.73 -3.90 1.90
CA VAL A 18 -5.59 -2.96 1.94
C VAL A 18 -4.78 -3.28 3.18
N ASN A 19 -3.52 -3.64 2.99
CA ASN A 19 -2.61 -4.02 4.07
C ASN A 19 -1.55 -2.95 4.27
N LEU A 20 -1.40 -2.49 5.51
CA LEU A 20 -0.33 -1.57 5.90
C LEU A 20 0.60 -2.29 6.85
N TYR A 21 1.90 -2.11 6.67
CA TYR A 21 2.94 -2.72 7.50
C TYR A 21 3.79 -1.61 8.12
N TYR A 22 4.03 -1.70 9.42
CA TYR A 22 4.87 -0.71 10.07
C TYR A 22 6.33 -0.94 9.73
N ASP A 23 6.98 0.09 9.21
CA ASP A 23 8.42 0.07 8.91
C ASP A 23 9.13 0.90 9.99
N ASP A 24 9.77 0.23 10.93
CA ASP A 24 10.44 0.87 12.06
C ASP A 24 11.72 1.59 11.67
N MET A 25 12.28 1.31 10.49
CA MET A 25 13.45 2.04 9.99
C MET A 25 13.12 3.47 9.60
N VAL A 26 11.89 3.71 9.13
CA VAL A 26 11.42 5.05 8.77
C VAL A 26 10.38 5.59 9.74
N GLY A 27 9.89 4.77 10.67
CA GLY A 27 8.88 5.17 11.64
C GLY A 27 7.52 5.47 11.05
N MET A 28 7.16 4.81 9.94
CA MET A 28 5.92 5.03 9.23
C MET A 28 5.30 3.70 8.80
N TYR A 29 3.98 3.71 8.56
CA TYR A 29 3.34 2.58 7.91
C TYR A 29 3.59 2.63 6.41
N ALA A 30 3.78 1.46 5.80
CA ALA A 30 4.00 1.32 4.37
C ALA A 30 2.96 0.39 3.77
N ALA A 31 2.51 0.71 2.56
CA ALA A 31 1.67 -0.15 1.74
C ALA A 31 2.43 -0.49 0.47
N TYR A 32 2.21 -1.70 -0.07
CA TYR A 32 2.93 -2.18 -1.23
C TYR A 32 1.95 -2.65 -2.31
N GLY A 33 2.34 -2.51 -3.57
CA GLY A 33 1.57 -3.03 -4.69
C GLY A 33 0.15 -2.50 -4.75
N LEU A 34 -0.82 -3.38 -4.82
CA LEU A 34 -2.23 -3.01 -4.94
C LEU A 34 -2.72 -2.23 -3.72
N SER A 35 -2.26 -2.58 -2.52
CA SER A 35 -2.57 -1.82 -1.32
C SER A 35 -2.05 -0.37 -1.42
N ALA A 36 -0.84 -0.17 -1.96
CA ALA A 36 -0.29 1.17 -2.18
C ALA A 36 -1.15 1.96 -3.15
N TYR A 37 -1.57 1.34 -4.23
CA TYR A 37 -2.44 1.99 -5.21
C TYR A 37 -3.73 2.50 -4.56
N TYR A 38 -4.37 1.67 -3.73
CA TYR A 38 -5.60 2.08 -3.07
C TYR A 38 -5.37 3.30 -2.18
N THR A 39 -4.25 3.38 -1.46
CA THR A 39 -3.98 4.53 -0.60
C THR A 39 -3.92 5.84 -1.38
N THR A 40 -3.49 5.80 -2.65
CA THR A 40 -3.45 7.01 -3.50
C THR A 40 -4.83 7.45 -3.98
N LEU A 41 -5.81 6.56 -3.96
CA LEU A 41 -7.19 6.89 -4.36
C LEU A 41 -7.95 7.63 -3.26
N VAL A 42 -7.53 7.50 -2.00
CA VAL A 42 -8.24 8.09 -0.86
C VAL A 42 -7.42 9.11 -0.09
N SER A 43 -6.12 9.19 -0.33
CA SER A 43 -5.24 10.15 0.34
C SER A 43 -4.04 10.49 -0.53
N ASP A 44 -3.10 11.25 0.00
CA ASP A 44 -1.89 11.66 -0.73
C ASP A 44 -0.64 11.20 0.04
N PRO A 45 -0.30 9.90 -0.02
CA PRO A 45 0.88 9.37 0.64
C PRO A 45 2.16 9.72 -0.12
N TYR A 46 3.30 9.59 0.56
CA TYR A 46 4.59 9.70 -0.09
C TYR A 46 4.84 8.43 -0.91
N MET A 47 5.09 8.57 -2.21
CA MET A 47 5.30 7.45 -3.11
C MET A 47 6.77 7.15 -3.34
N SER A 48 7.09 5.85 -3.38
CA SER A 48 8.42 5.33 -3.66
C SER A 48 8.29 4.00 -4.42
N PHE A 49 9.40 3.31 -4.63
CA PHE A 49 9.42 2.01 -5.29
C PHE A 49 10.43 1.11 -4.60
N SER A 50 10.02 -0.13 -4.31
CA SER A 50 10.90 -1.13 -3.72
C SER A 50 11.57 -1.94 -4.81
N GLU A 51 12.88 -1.78 -4.99
CA GLU A 51 13.65 -2.58 -5.95
C GLU A 51 13.70 -4.05 -5.53
N GLU A 52 13.78 -4.28 -4.23
CA GLU A 52 13.85 -5.63 -3.68
C GLU A 52 12.57 -6.42 -3.98
N MET A 53 11.41 -5.81 -3.80
CA MET A 53 10.11 -6.45 -4.05
C MET A 53 9.59 -6.22 -5.47
N GLN A 54 10.17 -5.29 -6.21
CA GLN A 54 9.69 -4.84 -7.52
C GLN A 54 8.23 -4.38 -7.46
N LEU A 55 7.89 -3.61 -6.41
CA LEU A 55 6.55 -3.10 -6.16
C LEU A 55 6.58 -1.62 -5.80
N PRO A 56 5.55 -0.86 -6.21
CA PRO A 56 5.35 0.50 -5.70
C PRO A 56 5.13 0.47 -4.18
N VAL A 57 5.62 1.50 -3.50
CA VAL A 57 5.50 1.65 -2.05
C VAL A 57 4.85 2.99 -1.73
N ALA A 58 3.84 2.99 -0.88
CA ALA A 58 3.27 4.19 -0.31
C ALA A 58 3.69 4.27 1.16
N LEU A 59 4.32 5.38 1.55
CA LEU A 59 4.63 5.65 2.95
C LEU A 59 3.56 6.58 3.50
N LEU A 60 2.89 6.14 4.57
CA LEU A 60 1.70 6.80 5.09
C LEU A 60 2.01 7.55 6.36
N ARG A 61 1.71 8.85 6.34
CA ARG A 61 1.71 9.70 7.52
C ARG A 61 0.42 9.46 8.30
N ARG A 62 0.36 9.99 9.50
CA ARG A 62 -0.82 9.86 10.36
C ARG A 62 -2.10 10.33 9.68
N GLU A 63 -2.04 11.44 8.94
CA GLU A 63 -3.21 11.98 8.22
C GLU A 63 -3.72 10.99 7.17
N ASN A 64 -2.83 10.32 6.45
CA ASN A 64 -3.21 9.33 5.46
C ASN A 64 -3.99 8.18 6.10
N ILE A 65 -3.51 7.70 7.25
CA ILE A 65 -4.18 6.61 7.98
C ILE A 65 -5.57 7.04 8.46
N LEU A 66 -5.71 8.28 8.92
CA LEU A 66 -7.02 8.80 9.31
C LEU A 66 -8.02 8.79 8.16
N TYR A 67 -7.59 9.17 6.95
CA TYR A 67 -8.43 9.09 5.76
C TYR A 67 -8.82 7.65 5.43
N LEU A 68 -7.88 6.72 5.53
CA LEU A 68 -8.18 5.29 5.31
C LEU A 68 -9.21 4.77 6.31
N ARG A 69 -9.07 5.15 7.57
CA ARG A 69 -10.01 4.73 8.62
C ARG A 69 -11.42 5.26 8.39
N GLN A 70 -11.57 6.40 7.74
CA GLN A 70 -12.87 6.97 7.38
C GLN A 70 -13.45 6.32 6.13
N SER A 71 -12.61 5.91 5.20
CA SER A 71 -13.03 5.42 3.88
C SER A 71 -13.21 3.90 3.83
N LEU A 72 -12.55 3.17 4.72
CA LEU A 72 -12.48 1.71 4.69
C LEU A 72 -13.02 1.08 5.98
N ILE A 73 -13.30 -0.22 5.91
CA ILE A 73 -13.69 -1.02 7.07
C ILE A 73 -12.42 -1.61 7.68
N ARG A 74 -12.13 -1.27 8.92
CA ARG A 74 -10.98 -1.81 9.63
C ARG A 74 -11.26 -3.25 10.08
N LEU A 75 -10.45 -4.20 9.64
CA LEU A 75 -10.57 -5.59 10.04
C LEU A 75 -9.67 -5.91 11.23
N GLU A 76 -8.39 -5.53 11.15
CA GLU A 76 -7.40 -5.84 12.18
C GLU A 76 -6.42 -4.66 12.32
N HIS A 77 -5.91 -4.49 13.54
CA HIS A 77 -4.87 -3.50 13.80
C HIS A 77 -4.03 -3.96 14.98
N GLN A 78 -2.71 -3.94 14.81
CA GLN A 78 -1.76 -4.14 15.90
C GLN A 78 -0.79 -2.94 15.87
N PRO A 79 -0.77 -2.11 16.93
CA PRO A 79 0.04 -0.88 16.94
C PRO A 79 1.51 -1.15 16.62
N LYS A 80 2.07 -0.35 15.70
CA LYS A 80 3.46 -0.45 15.23
C LYS A 80 3.80 -1.81 14.63
N VAL A 81 2.81 -2.53 14.13
CA VAL A 81 2.99 -3.80 13.41
C VAL A 81 2.26 -3.76 12.09
N TYR A 82 0.93 -3.68 12.11
CA TYR A 82 0.16 -3.66 10.86
C TYR A 82 -1.25 -3.07 11.05
N TYR A 83 -1.84 -2.68 9.90
CA TYR A 83 -3.28 -2.45 9.73
C TYR A 83 -3.77 -3.31 8.60
N LYS A 84 -4.98 -3.84 8.74
CA LYS A 84 -5.68 -4.53 7.67
C LYS A 84 -7.06 -3.92 7.51
N PHE A 85 -7.37 -3.47 6.30
CA PHE A 85 -8.66 -2.87 5.96
C PHE A 85 -9.34 -3.68 4.87
N LYS A 86 -10.67 -3.65 4.87
CA LYS A 86 -11.48 -4.17 3.77
C LYS A 86 -11.95 -3.00 2.92
N THR A 87 -11.84 -3.13 1.59
CA THR A 87 -12.36 -2.12 0.68
C THR A 87 -13.87 -2.22 0.60
N ARG A 88 -14.54 -1.09 0.35
CA ARG A 88 -16.00 -1.09 0.14
C ARG A 88 -16.36 -1.58 -1.25
N MET A 89 -15.45 -1.40 -2.21
CA MET A 89 -15.56 -1.90 -3.58
C MET A 89 -14.20 -2.44 -4.03
N PRO A 90 -14.18 -3.55 -4.80
CA PRO A 90 -12.90 -4.09 -5.29
C PRO A 90 -12.15 -3.09 -6.15
N ILE A 91 -10.82 -3.12 -6.08
CA ILE A 91 -9.95 -2.26 -6.89
C ILE A 91 -9.74 -2.91 -8.25
N GLY A 92 -9.86 -2.12 -9.34
CA GLY A 92 -9.65 -2.61 -10.69
C GLY A 92 -8.17 -2.85 -11.02
N GLU A 93 -7.83 -4.04 -11.51
CA GLU A 93 -6.46 -4.41 -11.85
C GLU A 93 -5.88 -3.56 -12.98
N ALA A 94 -6.68 -3.20 -13.97
CA ALA A 94 -6.23 -2.40 -15.12
C ALA A 94 -5.68 -1.03 -14.70
N GLY A 95 -6.37 -0.38 -13.78
CA GLY A 95 -5.90 0.89 -13.23
C GLY A 95 -4.61 0.75 -12.46
N TYR A 96 -4.51 -0.31 -11.67
CA TYR A 96 -3.30 -0.61 -10.90
C TYR A 96 -2.09 -0.83 -11.82
N ALA A 97 -2.20 -1.68 -12.83
CA ALA A 97 -1.07 -2.00 -13.71
C ALA A 97 -0.50 -0.74 -14.38
N LYS A 98 -1.37 0.13 -14.86
CA LYS A 98 -0.98 1.38 -15.49
C LYS A 98 -0.28 2.32 -14.52
N TRP A 99 -0.83 2.46 -13.32
CA TRP A 99 -0.26 3.29 -12.26
C TRP A 99 1.09 2.74 -11.80
N ALA A 100 1.21 1.43 -11.59
CA ALA A 100 2.45 0.78 -11.15
C ALA A 100 3.58 0.99 -12.17
N ALA A 101 3.26 0.90 -13.46
CA ALA A 101 4.24 1.16 -14.52
C ALA A 101 4.76 2.60 -14.48
N LYS A 102 3.90 3.56 -14.21
CA LYS A 102 4.29 4.97 -14.06
C LYS A 102 5.21 5.18 -12.85
N ILE A 103 4.90 4.56 -11.72
CA ILE A 103 5.72 4.69 -10.51
C ILE A 103 7.10 4.09 -10.75
N LYS A 104 7.17 2.92 -11.38
CA LYS A 104 8.43 2.26 -11.71
C LYS A 104 9.28 3.12 -12.65
N ALA A 105 8.68 3.66 -13.71
CA ALA A 105 9.37 4.51 -14.67
C ALA A 105 9.94 5.76 -14.00
N LYS A 106 9.17 6.39 -13.13
CA LYS A 106 9.58 7.58 -12.39
C LYS A 106 10.75 7.27 -11.46
N HIS A 107 10.73 6.12 -10.80
CA HIS A 107 11.82 5.65 -9.94
C HIS A 107 13.10 5.41 -10.74
N GLU A 108 12.98 4.89 -11.96
CA GLU A 108 14.12 4.64 -12.85
C GLU A 108 14.67 5.91 -13.52
N GLY A 109 14.08 7.06 -13.26
CA GLY A 109 14.54 8.34 -13.80
C GLY A 109 14.11 8.59 -15.24
N VAL A 110 13.06 7.93 -15.68
CA VAL A 110 12.54 8.03 -17.05
C VAL A 110 11.36 8.99 -17.12
#